data_8863b189ab808f28064b7429a2d7bbe9
#
_entry.id   8863b189ab808f28064b7429a2d7bbe9
#
_cell.length_a   1.000
_cell.length_b   1.000
_cell.length_c   1.000
_cell.angle_alpha   90.00
_cell.angle_beta   90.00
_cell.angle_gamma   90.00
#
_symmetry.space_group_name_H-M   'P 1'
#
loop_
_entity.id
_entity.type
_entity.pdbx_description
1 polymer ?
#
loop_
_entity_poly.entity_id
_entity_poly.type
_entity_poly.pdbx_seq_one_letter_code
_entity_poly.pdbx_strand_id
1 'polypeptide(L)'
;MDGQQHGDQLKRGLKNRHIQLIALGGAIGTGLFLGIAQTIKMAGPSVILGYAIGGFIAFLIMRQLGEMVVEEPVAGSFSHFAYKYWGNFAGFASGWNYWVLYVLVAMAELTAVGIYVQYWWPEIPTWVSAAVFFLAINAINLANVKVYGEMEFWFAIIKVVAIIGMIVFGAYLLFSGLGGPEATVTNLWAQGGFFPNGVMGLVMAMAVIMFSFGGLELVGITAAEADNPQKSIPKATNQVIYRILLFYIGSLTILLSLYPWGKVVEGGSPFVLIFHALNSNLVATVLNIVVLTAALSVYNSCVYCNSRMLYGLAKQGNGPKSLLKVDGRGVPVIAIAVSATATAFCVLINYLIPGRAFELLMALVVSALVINWAMISLAHLKFRAAKNREGVEPKFKAFWYPFSNYLCLVFMAGILVIMYLTPGIQISVLLIPVWVAILAIGYIVKQRSQRAMSATSRS
;
A
#
# COMPACT_ATOMS: atom_id res chain seq x y z
N MET A 1 -7.20 14.69 -41.44
CA MET A 1 -8.15 14.12 -40.46
C MET A 1 -7.42 13.89 -39.13
N ASP A 2 -6.86 14.96 -38.49
CA ASP A 2 -6.00 14.87 -37.29
C ASP A 2 -6.54 15.67 -36.08
N GLY A 3 -7.86 15.78 -35.96
CA GLY A 3 -8.47 16.70 -34.99
C GLY A 3 -9.09 16.10 -33.73
N GLN A 4 -9.03 14.77 -33.48
CA GLN A 4 -9.80 14.18 -32.38
C GLN A 4 -9.03 13.30 -31.38
N GLN A 5 -7.70 13.25 -31.39
CA GLN A 5 -6.92 12.39 -30.47
C GLN A 5 -6.32 13.12 -29.24
N HIS A 6 -6.57 14.41 -29.06
CA HIS A 6 -5.94 15.17 -27.96
C HIS A 6 -6.75 15.20 -26.65
N GLY A 7 -8.00 14.69 -26.64
CA GLY A 7 -8.91 14.74 -25.48
C GLY A 7 -8.77 13.59 -24.46
N ASP A 8 -8.24 12.44 -24.86
CA ASP A 8 -8.35 11.19 -24.10
C ASP A 8 -7.02 10.74 -23.42
N GLN A 9 -6.00 11.59 -23.30
CA GLN A 9 -4.73 11.22 -22.68
C GLN A 9 -4.54 11.86 -21.32
N LEU A 10 -4.06 11.04 -20.34
CA LEU A 10 -3.60 11.54 -19.04
C LEU A 10 -2.44 12.52 -19.26
N LYS A 11 -2.52 13.70 -18.64
CA LYS A 11 -1.46 14.72 -18.76
C LYS A 11 -0.25 14.34 -17.90
N ARG A 12 0.95 14.39 -18.46
CA ARG A 12 2.21 14.32 -17.69
C ARG A 12 2.31 15.55 -16.81
N GLY A 13 2.40 15.36 -15.49
CA GLY A 13 2.43 16.48 -14.53
C GLY A 13 3.27 16.21 -13.29
N LEU A 14 3.79 14.99 -13.12
CA LEU A 14 4.59 14.60 -11.96
C LEU A 14 6.08 14.83 -12.21
N LYS A 15 6.65 15.81 -11.49
CA LYS A 15 8.09 16.07 -11.49
C LYS A 15 8.83 14.96 -10.74
N ASN A 16 10.13 14.81 -11.00
CA ASN A 16 11.00 13.82 -10.34
C ASN A 16 10.92 13.91 -8.80
N ARG A 17 10.84 15.13 -8.22
CA ARG A 17 10.65 15.32 -6.76
C ARG A 17 9.38 14.67 -6.23
N HIS A 18 8.27 14.76 -6.99
CA HIS A 18 7.00 14.14 -6.59
C HIS A 18 7.12 12.61 -6.56
N ILE A 19 7.72 12.00 -7.59
CA ILE A 19 7.91 10.56 -7.68
C ILE A 19 8.80 10.03 -6.55
N GLN A 20 9.91 10.72 -6.26
CA GLN A 20 10.82 10.32 -5.18
C GLN A 20 10.13 10.36 -3.81
N LEU A 21 9.31 11.39 -3.54
CA LEU A 21 8.60 11.52 -2.28
C LEU A 21 7.38 10.60 -2.19
N ILE A 22 6.67 10.35 -3.29
CA ILE A 22 5.65 9.30 -3.36
C ILE A 22 6.27 7.94 -3.04
N ALA A 23 7.46 7.64 -3.58
CA ALA A 23 8.18 6.40 -3.29
C ALA A 23 8.60 6.28 -1.81
N LEU A 24 9.05 7.37 -1.19
CA LEU A 24 9.49 7.38 0.20
C LEU A 24 8.31 7.45 1.19
N GLY A 25 7.37 8.32 0.95
CA GLY A 25 6.31 8.68 1.90
C GLY A 25 4.93 8.12 1.57
N GLY A 26 4.62 7.90 0.28
CA GLY A 26 3.27 7.52 -0.17
C GLY A 26 2.74 6.22 0.41
N ALA A 27 3.62 5.28 0.72
CA ALA A 27 3.26 4.02 1.36
C ALA A 27 3.52 3.98 2.88
N ILE A 28 3.87 5.10 3.53
CA ILE A 28 3.88 5.22 4.99
C ILE A 28 2.46 5.62 5.42
N GLY A 29 1.70 4.66 5.88
CA GLY A 29 0.30 4.81 6.30
C GLY A 29 0.04 4.12 7.64
N THR A 30 -1.19 3.73 7.83
CA THR A 30 -1.67 3.10 9.06
C THR A 30 -1.01 1.76 9.38
N GLY A 31 -0.41 1.09 8.40
CA GLY A 31 0.35 -0.14 8.63
C GLY A 31 1.50 0.05 9.61
N LEU A 32 2.28 1.13 9.45
CA LEU A 32 3.35 1.48 10.39
C LEU A 32 2.80 2.09 11.68
N PHE A 33 1.79 2.96 11.59
CA PHE A 33 1.38 3.76 12.74
C PHE A 33 0.32 3.08 13.62
N LEU A 34 -0.54 2.23 13.08
CA LEU A 34 -1.60 1.55 13.83
C LEU A 34 -1.42 0.03 13.87
N GLY A 35 -1.17 -0.60 12.71
CA GLY A 35 -1.01 -2.05 12.59
C GLY A 35 0.16 -2.61 13.42
N ILE A 36 1.14 -1.77 13.70
CA ILE A 36 2.34 -2.14 14.47
C ILE A 36 2.01 -2.54 15.92
N ALA A 37 0.95 -2.02 16.53
CA ALA A 37 0.54 -2.39 17.88
C ALA A 37 0.26 -3.90 17.97
N GLN A 38 -0.49 -4.42 17.03
CA GLN A 38 -0.83 -5.84 16.94
C GLN A 38 0.43 -6.69 16.69
N THR A 39 1.34 -6.26 15.80
CA THR A 39 2.57 -6.99 15.51
C THR A 39 3.53 -7.03 16.70
N ILE A 40 3.64 -5.94 17.46
CA ILE A 40 4.43 -5.89 18.71
C ILE A 40 3.85 -6.88 19.74
N LYS A 41 2.53 -6.92 19.90
CA LYS A 41 1.86 -7.84 20.82
C LYS A 41 2.09 -9.30 20.46
N MET A 42 2.07 -9.63 19.15
CA MET A 42 2.29 -10.99 18.65
C MET A 42 3.75 -11.43 18.75
N ALA A 43 4.68 -10.58 18.35
CA ALA A 43 6.09 -10.94 18.16
C ALA A 43 7.03 -10.41 19.25
N GLY A 44 6.59 -9.41 20.04
CA GLY A 44 7.49 -8.69 20.94
C GLY A 44 8.60 -7.97 20.16
N PRO A 45 9.82 -7.86 20.72
CA PRO A 45 10.95 -7.21 20.06
C PRO A 45 11.36 -7.86 18.73
N SER A 46 11.10 -9.15 18.52
CA SER A 46 11.38 -9.84 17.25
C SER A 46 10.61 -9.29 16.05
N VAL A 47 9.62 -8.43 16.28
CA VAL A 47 8.92 -7.68 15.22
C VAL A 47 9.91 -6.90 14.34
N ILE A 48 11.02 -6.40 14.90
CA ILE A 48 12.09 -5.73 14.15
C ILE A 48 12.64 -6.64 13.05
N LEU A 49 12.90 -7.92 13.39
CA LEU A 49 13.34 -8.93 12.43
C LEU A 49 12.24 -9.22 11.39
N GLY A 50 10.97 -9.25 11.82
CA GLY A 50 9.82 -9.41 10.91
C GLY A 50 9.76 -8.32 9.85
N TYR A 51 9.94 -7.06 10.25
CA TYR A 51 10.01 -5.94 9.30
C TYR A 51 11.25 -5.99 8.41
N ALA A 52 12.38 -6.49 8.89
CA ALA A 52 13.57 -6.71 8.06
C ALA A 52 13.30 -7.76 6.98
N ILE A 53 12.72 -8.91 7.34
CA ILE A 53 12.38 -10.00 6.42
C ILE A 53 11.33 -9.55 5.40
N GLY A 54 10.19 -9.03 5.87
CA GLY A 54 9.10 -8.55 5.01
C GLY A 54 9.55 -7.44 4.07
N GLY A 55 10.36 -6.51 4.58
CA GLY A 55 10.95 -5.43 3.81
C GLY A 55 11.93 -5.92 2.74
N PHE A 56 12.73 -6.93 3.04
CA PHE A 56 13.62 -7.54 2.05
C PHE A 56 12.83 -8.19 0.90
N ILE A 57 11.78 -8.93 1.20
CA ILE A 57 10.89 -9.51 0.17
C ILE A 57 10.23 -8.40 -0.64
N ALA A 58 9.70 -7.37 0.02
CA ALA A 58 9.11 -6.20 -0.64
C ALA A 58 10.13 -5.53 -1.59
N PHE A 59 11.37 -5.38 -1.18
CA PHE A 59 12.43 -4.84 -2.02
C PHE A 59 12.70 -5.70 -3.25
N LEU A 60 12.73 -7.04 -3.12
CA LEU A 60 12.90 -7.94 -4.26
C LEU A 60 11.75 -7.82 -5.26
N ILE A 61 10.50 -7.73 -4.78
CA ILE A 61 9.31 -7.49 -5.63
C ILE A 61 9.43 -6.14 -6.36
N MET A 62 9.87 -5.09 -5.65
CA MET A 62 10.07 -3.78 -6.25
C MET A 62 11.18 -3.76 -7.30
N ARG A 63 12.24 -4.57 -7.12
CA ARG A 63 13.28 -4.74 -8.14
C ARG A 63 12.76 -5.45 -9.39
N GLN A 64 11.91 -6.47 -9.22
CA GLN A 64 11.26 -7.18 -10.34
C GLN A 64 10.32 -6.23 -11.11
N LEU A 65 9.49 -5.47 -10.41
CA LEU A 65 8.61 -4.47 -11.02
C LEU A 65 9.42 -3.37 -11.70
N GLY A 66 10.44 -2.84 -11.03
CA GLY A 66 11.32 -1.79 -11.55
C GLY A 66 12.02 -2.19 -12.83
N GLU A 67 12.48 -3.43 -12.97
CA GLU A 67 13.07 -3.94 -14.20
C GLU A 67 12.09 -3.85 -15.38
N MET A 68 10.86 -4.32 -15.19
CA MET A 68 9.83 -4.28 -16.24
C MET A 68 9.46 -2.83 -16.61
N VAL A 69 9.29 -1.96 -15.61
CA VAL A 69 8.84 -0.57 -15.79
C VAL A 69 9.92 0.31 -16.42
N VAL A 70 11.21 0.06 -16.16
CA VAL A 70 12.31 0.81 -16.80
C VAL A 70 12.39 0.49 -18.29
N GLU A 71 12.16 -0.77 -18.67
CA GLU A 71 12.12 -1.17 -20.07
C GLU A 71 10.87 -0.66 -20.79
N GLU A 72 9.72 -0.70 -20.14
CA GLU A 72 8.44 -0.31 -20.72
C GLU A 72 7.64 0.57 -19.74
N PRO A 73 7.87 1.89 -19.70
CA PRO A 73 7.14 2.81 -18.83
C PRO A 73 5.74 3.09 -19.40
N VAL A 74 4.76 2.27 -19.02
CA VAL A 74 3.40 2.29 -19.57
C VAL A 74 2.34 2.50 -18.49
N ALA A 75 1.23 3.11 -18.87
CA ALA A 75 0.05 3.20 -18.02
C ALA A 75 -0.50 1.79 -17.75
N GLY A 76 -0.92 1.53 -16.51
CA GLY A 76 -1.38 0.21 -16.06
C GLY A 76 -0.27 -0.70 -15.54
N SER A 77 1.01 -0.31 -15.66
CA SER A 77 2.16 -0.95 -15.02
C SER A 77 2.09 -2.50 -15.05
N PHE A 78 2.03 -3.13 -13.88
CA PHE A 78 2.05 -4.59 -13.75
C PHE A 78 0.86 -5.31 -14.43
N SER A 79 -0.33 -4.68 -14.55
CA SER A 79 -1.45 -5.27 -15.32
C SER A 79 -1.14 -5.33 -16.82
N HIS A 80 -0.40 -4.34 -17.34
CA HIS A 80 0.07 -4.35 -18.73
C HIS A 80 1.10 -5.46 -18.94
N PHE A 81 2.05 -5.66 -18.03
CA PHE A 81 3.04 -6.73 -18.14
C PHE A 81 2.40 -8.11 -18.03
N ALA A 82 1.44 -8.29 -17.13
CA ALA A 82 0.66 -9.51 -17.04
C ALA A 82 -0.10 -9.79 -18.34
N TYR A 83 -0.73 -8.77 -18.95
CA TYR A 83 -1.41 -8.87 -20.23
C TYR A 83 -0.45 -9.28 -21.37
N LYS A 84 0.68 -8.55 -21.48
CA LYS A 84 1.62 -8.70 -22.59
C LYS A 84 2.39 -10.02 -22.54
N TYR A 85 2.86 -10.42 -21.37
CA TYR A 85 3.80 -11.53 -21.21
C TYR A 85 3.17 -12.82 -20.68
N TRP A 86 2.00 -12.74 -20.05
CA TRP A 86 1.33 -13.92 -19.51
C TRP A 86 0.01 -14.22 -20.21
N GLY A 87 -0.73 -13.19 -20.61
CA GLY A 87 -1.94 -13.34 -21.40
C GLY A 87 -3.12 -12.50 -20.92
N ASN A 88 -4.19 -12.52 -21.72
CA ASN A 88 -5.33 -11.61 -21.57
C ASN A 88 -6.04 -11.74 -20.21
N PHE A 89 -6.22 -12.98 -19.72
CA PHE A 89 -6.86 -13.21 -18.42
C PHE A 89 -5.98 -12.71 -17.27
N ALA A 90 -4.66 -12.94 -17.34
CA ALA A 90 -3.74 -12.47 -16.31
C ALA A 90 -3.74 -10.93 -16.20
N GLY A 91 -3.73 -10.23 -17.35
CA GLY A 91 -3.84 -8.77 -17.36
C GLY A 91 -5.18 -8.26 -16.80
N PHE A 92 -6.28 -8.91 -17.17
CA PHE A 92 -7.60 -8.61 -16.63
C PHE A 92 -7.63 -8.83 -15.10
N ALA A 93 -7.22 -10.00 -14.63
CA ALA A 93 -7.22 -10.36 -13.22
C ALA A 93 -6.30 -9.44 -12.39
N SER A 94 -5.09 -9.15 -12.87
CA SER A 94 -4.14 -8.26 -12.20
C SER A 94 -4.70 -6.85 -12.01
N GLY A 95 -5.29 -6.27 -13.06
CA GLY A 95 -5.82 -4.91 -12.99
C GLY A 95 -7.03 -4.79 -12.04
N TRP A 96 -7.99 -5.71 -12.12
CA TRP A 96 -9.15 -5.71 -11.22
C TRP A 96 -8.79 -6.05 -9.78
N ASN A 97 -7.84 -6.99 -9.55
CA ASN A 97 -7.34 -7.29 -8.21
C ASN A 97 -6.68 -6.07 -7.57
N TYR A 98 -5.89 -5.31 -8.34
CA TYR A 98 -5.26 -4.11 -7.81
C TYR A 98 -6.27 -2.99 -7.52
N TRP A 99 -7.28 -2.81 -8.35
CA TRP A 99 -8.35 -1.86 -8.07
C TRP A 99 -9.07 -2.21 -6.75
N VAL A 100 -9.44 -3.49 -6.54
CA VAL A 100 -10.04 -3.93 -5.28
C VAL A 100 -9.09 -3.76 -4.11
N LEU A 101 -7.80 -4.11 -4.27
CA LEU A 101 -6.78 -3.88 -3.26
C LEU A 101 -6.79 -2.42 -2.78
N TYR A 102 -6.78 -1.47 -3.71
CA TYR A 102 -6.72 -0.06 -3.34
C TYR A 102 -8.05 0.52 -2.84
N VAL A 103 -9.18 -0.06 -3.21
CA VAL A 103 -10.47 0.22 -2.56
C VAL A 103 -10.43 -0.23 -1.10
N LEU A 104 -9.93 -1.44 -0.83
CA LEU A 104 -9.80 -1.97 0.54
C LEU A 104 -8.79 -1.16 1.37
N VAL A 105 -7.64 -0.76 0.79
CA VAL A 105 -6.68 0.14 1.45
C VAL A 105 -7.35 1.47 1.79
N ALA A 106 -8.09 2.08 0.86
CA ALA A 106 -8.84 3.32 1.10
C ALA A 106 -9.82 3.18 2.28
N MET A 107 -10.51 2.05 2.37
CA MET A 107 -11.43 1.76 3.47
C MET A 107 -10.68 1.60 4.81
N ALA A 108 -9.54 0.91 4.82
CA ALA A 108 -8.72 0.73 6.02
C ALA A 108 -8.15 2.06 6.53
N GLU A 109 -7.65 2.91 5.63
CA GLU A 109 -7.12 4.23 5.98
C GLU A 109 -8.21 5.16 6.53
N LEU A 110 -9.41 5.19 5.93
CA LEU A 110 -10.54 5.96 6.46
C LEU A 110 -11.00 5.45 7.83
N THR A 111 -10.96 4.14 8.06
CA THR A 111 -11.24 3.56 9.38
C THR A 111 -10.24 4.03 10.42
N ALA A 112 -8.95 4.00 10.09
CA ALA A 112 -7.90 4.49 10.97
C ALA A 112 -8.00 6.00 11.25
N VAL A 113 -8.41 6.80 10.28
CA VAL A 113 -8.71 8.23 10.49
C VAL A 113 -9.73 8.41 11.62
N GLY A 114 -10.79 7.58 11.62
CA GLY A 114 -11.77 7.58 12.72
C GLY A 114 -11.15 7.30 14.09
N ILE A 115 -10.26 6.30 14.17
CA ILE A 115 -9.54 5.95 15.40
C ILE A 115 -8.62 7.10 15.86
N TYR A 116 -7.92 7.76 14.93
CA TYR A 116 -7.04 8.89 15.28
C TYR A 116 -7.82 10.14 15.74
N VAL A 117 -9.00 10.38 15.19
CA VAL A 117 -9.90 11.47 15.64
C VAL A 117 -10.39 11.22 17.05
N GLN A 118 -10.68 9.98 17.42
CA GLN A 118 -11.11 9.58 18.77
C GLN A 118 -10.05 9.84 19.85
N TYR A 119 -8.81 10.08 19.50
CA TYR A 119 -7.79 10.52 20.45
C TYR A 119 -8.14 11.85 21.12
N TRP A 120 -8.77 12.77 20.37
CA TRP A 120 -9.21 14.08 20.89
C TRP A 120 -10.68 14.10 21.25
N TRP A 121 -11.51 13.38 20.50
CA TRP A 121 -12.98 13.34 20.64
C TRP A 121 -13.47 11.89 20.68
N PRO A 122 -13.33 11.21 21.83
CA PRO A 122 -13.72 9.80 21.97
C PRO A 122 -15.20 9.53 21.69
N GLU A 123 -16.05 10.54 21.84
CA GLU A 123 -17.49 10.48 21.60
C GLU A 123 -17.87 10.46 20.11
N ILE A 124 -16.97 10.88 19.21
CA ILE A 124 -17.27 10.88 17.78
C ILE A 124 -17.15 9.46 17.22
N PRO A 125 -18.22 8.87 16.69
CA PRO A 125 -18.14 7.54 16.08
C PRO A 125 -17.21 7.54 14.86
N THR A 126 -16.45 6.46 14.68
CA THR A 126 -15.47 6.33 13.58
C THR A 126 -16.09 6.54 12.19
N TRP A 127 -17.34 6.11 11.98
CA TRP A 127 -18.04 6.26 10.71
C TRP A 127 -18.30 7.73 10.33
N VAL A 128 -18.51 8.61 11.32
CA VAL A 128 -18.72 10.06 11.09
C VAL A 128 -17.46 10.68 10.54
N SER A 129 -16.32 10.43 11.19
CA SER A 129 -15.01 10.90 10.73
C SER A 129 -14.68 10.33 9.35
N ALA A 130 -14.92 9.04 9.12
CA ALA A 130 -14.74 8.40 7.83
C ALA A 130 -15.56 9.08 6.73
N ALA A 131 -16.84 9.40 7.00
CA ALA A 131 -17.72 10.08 6.03
C ALA A 131 -17.23 11.49 5.70
N VAL A 132 -16.85 12.29 6.71
CA VAL A 132 -16.36 13.66 6.52
C VAL A 132 -15.09 13.68 5.66
N PHE A 133 -14.10 12.87 6.01
CA PHE A 133 -12.83 12.84 5.27
C PHE A 133 -12.97 12.15 3.91
N PHE A 134 -13.87 11.18 3.76
CA PHE A 134 -14.27 10.64 2.47
C PHE A 134 -14.74 11.74 1.51
N LEU A 135 -15.68 12.57 1.93
CA LEU A 135 -16.21 13.66 1.12
C LEU A 135 -15.12 14.69 0.78
N ALA A 136 -14.34 15.11 1.78
CA ALA A 136 -13.29 16.12 1.60
C ALA A 136 -12.22 15.70 0.59
N ILE A 137 -11.66 14.51 0.74
CA ILE A 137 -10.57 14.01 -0.13
C ILE A 137 -11.07 13.72 -1.55
N ASN A 138 -12.28 13.16 -1.72
CA ASN A 138 -12.85 12.98 -3.06
C ASN A 138 -13.10 14.32 -3.75
N ALA A 139 -13.60 15.33 -3.06
CA ALA A 139 -13.78 16.67 -3.61
C ALA A 139 -12.46 17.29 -4.09
N ILE A 140 -11.38 17.13 -3.32
CA ILE A 140 -10.03 17.58 -3.69
C ILE A 140 -9.54 16.88 -4.96
N ASN A 141 -9.71 15.55 -5.07
CA ASN A 141 -9.28 14.79 -6.23
C ASN A 141 -10.05 15.10 -7.52
N LEU A 142 -11.26 15.61 -7.39
CA LEU A 142 -12.06 16.14 -8.52
C LEU A 142 -11.56 17.51 -9.00
N ALA A 143 -10.71 18.20 -8.23
CA ALA A 143 -10.24 19.54 -8.59
C ALA A 143 -9.16 19.52 -9.67
N ASN A 144 -7.98 18.94 -9.40
CA ASN A 144 -6.86 18.94 -10.35
C ASN A 144 -5.74 17.96 -9.95
N VAL A 145 -5.08 17.32 -10.94
CA VAL A 145 -3.91 16.42 -10.73
C VAL A 145 -2.73 17.14 -10.09
N LYS A 146 -2.50 18.42 -10.39
CA LYS A 146 -1.42 19.19 -9.77
C LYS A 146 -1.65 19.38 -8.27
N VAL A 147 -2.89 19.60 -7.85
CA VAL A 147 -3.26 19.71 -6.44
C VAL A 147 -2.96 18.41 -5.71
N TYR A 148 -3.30 17.26 -6.31
CA TYR A 148 -2.92 15.95 -5.77
C TYR A 148 -1.40 15.83 -5.56
N GLY A 149 -0.61 16.12 -6.58
CA GLY A 149 0.86 16.00 -6.52
C GLY A 149 1.51 16.89 -5.46
N GLU A 150 1.06 18.14 -5.33
CA GLU A 150 1.57 19.07 -4.31
C GLU A 150 1.12 18.66 -2.89
N MET A 151 -0.11 18.22 -2.71
CA MET A 151 -0.57 17.71 -1.40
C MET A 151 0.24 16.50 -0.97
N GLU A 152 0.43 15.52 -1.86
CA GLU A 152 1.18 14.30 -1.55
C GLU A 152 2.66 14.60 -1.25
N PHE A 153 3.24 15.58 -1.93
CA PHE A 153 4.58 16.08 -1.64
C PHE A 153 4.70 16.60 -0.19
N TRP A 154 3.78 17.46 0.24
CA TRP A 154 3.81 18.02 1.60
C TRP A 154 3.49 16.97 2.67
N PHE A 155 2.51 16.11 2.42
CA PHE A 155 2.21 14.99 3.31
C PHE A 155 3.41 14.06 3.47
N ALA A 156 4.12 13.76 2.39
CA ALA A 156 5.31 12.91 2.45
C ALA A 156 6.44 13.55 3.29
N ILE A 157 6.68 14.86 3.12
CA ILE A 157 7.66 15.60 3.94
C ILE A 157 7.27 15.55 5.42
N ILE A 158 6.01 15.84 5.75
CA ILE A 158 5.52 15.83 7.13
C ILE A 158 5.78 14.46 7.76
N LYS A 159 5.44 13.36 7.08
CA LYS A 159 5.66 11.99 7.56
C LYS A 159 7.13 11.70 7.80
N VAL A 160 7.98 12.00 6.83
CA VAL A 160 9.42 11.75 6.89
C VAL A 160 10.08 12.53 8.02
N VAL A 161 9.81 13.84 8.11
CA VAL A 161 10.35 14.72 9.16
C VAL A 161 9.87 14.29 10.53
N ALA A 162 8.60 13.90 10.66
CA ALA A 162 8.05 13.47 11.95
C ALA A 162 8.67 12.15 12.44
N ILE A 163 8.86 11.16 11.55
CA ILE A 163 9.48 9.89 11.94
C ILE A 163 10.95 10.10 12.31
N ILE A 164 11.70 10.88 11.53
CA ILE A 164 13.09 11.20 11.87
C ILE A 164 13.14 11.98 13.17
N GLY A 165 12.27 12.98 13.34
CA GLY A 165 12.19 13.76 14.59
C GLY A 165 11.86 12.87 15.79
N MET A 166 10.94 11.93 15.65
CA MET A 166 10.59 10.95 16.68
C MET A 166 11.76 10.03 17.02
N ILE A 167 12.52 9.55 16.02
CA ILE A 167 13.71 8.72 16.24
C ILE A 167 14.77 9.53 17.01
N VAL A 168 15.06 10.76 16.57
CA VAL A 168 16.06 11.64 17.23
C VAL A 168 15.63 12.00 18.64
N PHE A 169 14.38 12.41 18.84
CA PHE A 169 13.86 12.76 20.14
C PHE A 169 13.78 11.54 21.08
N GLY A 170 13.34 10.39 20.57
CA GLY A 170 13.31 9.15 21.32
C GLY A 170 14.72 8.67 21.72
N ALA A 171 15.69 8.78 20.83
CA ALA A 171 17.09 8.51 21.15
C ALA A 171 17.62 9.48 22.24
N TYR A 172 17.28 10.77 22.13
CA TYR A 172 17.61 11.75 23.15
C TYR A 172 17.04 11.36 24.52
N LEU A 173 15.75 11.02 24.60
CA LEU A 173 15.12 10.56 25.85
C LEU A 173 15.80 9.31 26.42
N LEU A 174 16.14 8.36 25.55
CA LEU A 174 16.77 7.09 25.93
C LEU A 174 18.17 7.28 26.53
N PHE A 175 19.01 8.09 25.89
CA PHE A 175 20.43 8.25 26.26
C PHE A 175 20.68 9.37 27.31
N SER A 176 19.73 10.32 27.43
CA SER A 176 19.83 11.37 28.51
C SER A 176 19.25 10.91 29.84
N GLY A 177 18.56 9.76 29.89
CA GLY A 177 17.84 9.31 31.09
C GLY A 177 16.52 10.04 31.35
N LEU A 178 16.12 10.98 30.47
CA LEU A 178 14.87 11.73 30.62
C LEU A 178 13.64 10.91 30.19
N GLY A 179 13.84 9.76 29.55
CA GLY A 179 12.76 8.82 29.20
C GLY A 179 12.16 8.06 30.38
N GLY A 180 12.69 8.30 31.61
CA GLY A 180 12.25 7.64 32.84
C GLY A 180 12.91 6.27 33.06
N PRO A 181 12.57 5.59 34.17
CA PRO A 181 13.25 4.35 34.58
C PRO A 181 12.99 3.16 33.67
N GLU A 182 11.94 3.21 32.85
CA GLU A 182 11.57 2.14 31.90
C GLU A 182 12.27 2.29 30.55
N ALA A 183 12.86 3.44 30.23
CA ALA A 183 13.54 3.70 28.97
C ALA A 183 14.96 3.10 28.97
N THR A 184 15.09 1.91 28.41
CA THR A 184 16.37 1.20 28.32
C THR A 184 16.43 0.30 27.10
N VAL A 185 17.61 0.21 26.46
CA VAL A 185 17.85 -0.72 25.34
C VAL A 185 17.62 -2.17 25.74
N THR A 186 17.77 -2.50 27.05
CA THR A 186 17.53 -3.85 27.55
C THR A 186 16.10 -4.32 27.41
N ASN A 187 15.12 -3.42 27.18
CA ASN A 187 13.74 -3.79 26.86
C ASN A 187 13.61 -4.72 25.65
N LEU A 188 14.60 -4.70 24.74
CA LEU A 188 14.61 -5.58 23.57
C LEU A 188 14.83 -7.06 23.93
N TRP A 189 15.24 -7.39 25.17
CA TRP A 189 15.46 -8.78 25.62
C TRP A 189 15.13 -9.05 27.09
N ALA A 190 14.88 -8.04 27.90
CA ALA A 190 14.67 -8.22 29.35
C ALA A 190 13.35 -8.92 29.69
N GLN A 191 12.33 -8.81 28.82
CA GLN A 191 11.00 -9.34 29.09
C GLN A 191 10.68 -10.55 28.20
N GLY A 192 11.22 -11.72 28.57
CA GLY A 192 11.03 -12.97 27.85
C GLY A 192 11.97 -13.17 26.66
N GLY A 193 13.05 -12.38 26.57
CA GLY A 193 14.02 -12.44 25.47
C GLY A 193 13.57 -11.67 24.22
N PHE A 194 14.36 -11.81 23.16
CA PHE A 194 14.05 -11.17 21.86
C PHE A 194 12.82 -11.81 21.16
N PHE A 195 12.53 -13.07 21.47
CA PHE A 195 11.37 -13.84 20.98
C PHE A 195 10.45 -14.25 22.16
N PRO A 196 9.78 -13.31 22.86
CA PRO A 196 9.03 -13.64 24.06
C PRO A 196 7.86 -14.59 23.79
N ASN A 197 7.28 -14.55 22.61
CA ASN A 197 6.21 -15.45 22.16
C ASN A 197 6.73 -16.55 21.21
N GLY A 198 8.04 -16.83 21.26
CA GLY A 198 8.70 -17.78 20.38
C GLY A 198 8.76 -17.32 18.92
N VAL A 199 9.36 -18.16 18.09
CA VAL A 199 9.44 -17.93 16.63
C VAL A 199 8.03 -17.90 16.02
N MET A 200 7.09 -18.66 16.57
CA MET A 200 5.71 -18.70 16.06
C MET A 200 5.01 -17.34 16.21
N GLY A 201 5.26 -16.59 17.29
CA GLY A 201 4.74 -15.23 17.45
C GLY A 201 5.19 -14.30 16.31
N LEU A 202 6.48 -14.39 15.91
CA LEU A 202 7.00 -13.66 14.77
C LEU A 202 6.35 -14.12 13.47
N VAL A 203 6.24 -15.43 13.25
CA VAL A 203 5.64 -16.00 12.03
C VAL A 203 4.18 -15.52 11.87
N MET A 204 3.40 -15.57 12.94
CA MET A 204 2.00 -15.08 12.91
C MET A 204 1.92 -13.57 12.67
N ALA A 205 2.86 -12.79 13.19
CA ALA A 205 2.91 -11.35 12.94
C ALA A 205 3.23 -10.99 11.48
N MET A 206 3.87 -11.88 10.72
CA MET A 206 4.25 -11.60 9.34
C MET A 206 3.06 -11.22 8.45
N ALA A 207 1.89 -11.79 8.66
CA ALA A 207 0.68 -11.43 7.91
C ALA A 207 0.31 -9.95 8.08
N VAL A 208 0.36 -9.46 9.32
CA VAL A 208 0.06 -8.04 9.64
C VAL A 208 1.21 -7.14 9.18
N ILE A 209 2.46 -7.57 9.33
CA ILE A 209 3.65 -6.84 8.86
C ILE A 209 3.57 -6.56 7.36
N MET A 210 3.06 -7.50 6.55
CA MET A 210 2.92 -7.32 5.10
C MET A 210 2.00 -6.16 4.74
N PHE A 211 0.99 -5.86 5.54
CA PHE A 211 0.14 -4.69 5.33
C PHE A 211 0.95 -3.37 5.29
N SER A 212 1.98 -3.25 6.11
CA SER A 212 2.82 -2.05 6.18
C SER A 212 3.67 -1.79 4.92
N PHE A 213 3.80 -2.78 4.04
CA PHE A 213 4.57 -2.67 2.80
C PHE A 213 3.70 -2.46 1.56
N GLY A 214 2.38 -2.54 1.69
CA GLY A 214 1.45 -2.18 0.61
C GLY A 214 1.66 -0.73 0.17
N GLY A 215 1.55 -0.47 -1.13
CA GLY A 215 1.72 0.84 -1.72
C GLY A 215 3.12 1.11 -2.29
N LEU A 216 4.11 0.25 -2.09
CA LEU A 216 5.42 0.38 -2.72
C LEU A 216 5.31 0.32 -4.25
N GLU A 217 4.43 -0.49 -4.78
CA GLU A 217 4.17 -0.67 -6.22
C GLU A 217 3.58 0.57 -6.92
N LEU A 218 3.16 1.60 -6.17
CA LEU A 218 2.76 2.91 -6.69
C LEU A 218 3.82 3.54 -7.61
N VAL A 219 5.09 3.31 -7.31
CA VAL A 219 6.22 3.74 -8.15
C VAL A 219 6.06 3.22 -9.58
N GLY A 220 5.57 1.99 -9.76
CA GLY A 220 5.32 1.42 -11.07
C GLY A 220 4.19 2.14 -11.82
N ILE A 221 3.13 2.58 -11.12
CA ILE A 221 1.98 3.26 -11.71
C ILE A 221 2.33 4.70 -12.11
N THR A 222 3.08 5.40 -11.27
CA THR A 222 3.51 6.79 -11.53
C THR A 222 4.54 6.90 -12.66
N ALA A 223 5.16 5.81 -13.05
CA ALA A 223 6.20 5.80 -14.08
C ALA A 223 5.71 6.31 -15.45
N ALA A 224 4.45 6.05 -15.82
CA ALA A 224 3.87 6.53 -17.07
C ALA A 224 3.66 8.06 -17.09
N GLU A 225 3.54 8.69 -15.93
CA GLU A 225 3.36 10.14 -15.76
C GLU A 225 4.68 10.84 -15.36
N ALA A 226 5.78 10.09 -15.28
CA ALA A 226 7.12 10.58 -14.93
C ALA A 226 7.81 11.30 -16.10
N ASP A 227 8.50 12.40 -15.83
CA ASP A 227 9.29 13.10 -16.85
C ASP A 227 10.46 12.25 -17.38
N ASN A 228 11.14 11.48 -16.53
CA ASN A 228 12.24 10.60 -16.90
C ASN A 228 12.19 9.27 -16.12
N PRO A 229 11.36 8.30 -16.56
CA PRO A 229 11.17 7.03 -15.85
C PRO A 229 12.48 6.22 -15.73
N GLN A 230 13.33 6.23 -16.74
CA GLN A 230 14.59 5.46 -16.76
C GLN A 230 15.60 5.89 -15.68
N LYS A 231 15.52 7.13 -15.19
CA LYS A 231 16.34 7.63 -14.07
C LYS A 231 15.62 7.61 -12.74
N SER A 232 14.33 7.98 -12.74
CA SER A 232 13.57 8.13 -11.51
C SER A 232 13.18 6.80 -10.89
N ILE A 233 12.81 5.80 -11.70
CA ILE A 233 12.36 4.49 -11.20
C ILE A 233 13.49 3.69 -10.52
N PRO A 234 14.70 3.53 -11.11
CA PRO A 234 15.80 2.88 -10.42
C PRO A 234 16.14 3.52 -9.08
N LYS A 235 16.17 4.87 -9.05
CA LYS A 235 16.43 5.60 -7.81
C LYS A 235 15.35 5.38 -6.76
N ALA A 236 14.09 5.49 -7.14
CA ALA A 236 12.95 5.25 -6.25
C ALA A 236 12.95 3.81 -5.70
N THR A 237 13.19 2.80 -6.56
CA THR A 237 13.27 1.40 -6.16
C THR A 237 14.41 1.15 -5.16
N ASN A 238 15.59 1.73 -5.39
CA ASN A 238 16.72 1.56 -4.46
C ASN A 238 16.49 2.28 -3.12
N GLN A 239 15.75 3.37 -3.10
CA GLN A 239 15.40 4.08 -1.86
C GLN A 239 14.49 3.28 -0.91
N VAL A 240 13.81 2.24 -1.39
CA VAL A 240 13.00 1.35 -0.55
C VAL A 240 13.82 0.75 0.59
N ILE A 241 15.11 0.40 0.36
CA ILE A 241 16.00 -0.12 1.41
C ILE A 241 16.17 0.89 2.55
N TYR A 242 16.48 2.15 2.23
CA TYR A 242 16.66 3.20 3.24
C TYR A 242 15.38 3.45 4.03
N ARG A 243 14.25 3.37 3.35
CA ARG A 243 12.93 3.45 3.98
C ARG A 243 12.74 2.34 5.00
N ILE A 244 13.06 1.09 4.65
CA ILE A 244 12.92 -0.07 5.54
C ILE A 244 13.84 0.11 6.76
N LEU A 245 15.10 0.42 6.53
CA LEU A 245 16.09 0.56 7.60
C LEU A 245 15.74 1.71 8.57
N LEU A 246 15.38 2.87 8.05
CA LEU A 246 15.15 4.05 8.88
C LEU A 246 13.74 4.06 9.49
N PHE A 247 12.71 3.90 8.66
CA PHE A 247 11.33 4.16 9.11
C PHE A 247 10.71 2.97 9.81
N TYR A 248 11.11 1.74 9.51
CA TYR A 248 10.59 0.56 10.20
C TYR A 248 11.58 0.08 11.26
N ILE A 249 12.78 -0.34 10.91
CA ILE A 249 13.74 -0.91 11.85
C ILE A 249 14.20 0.14 12.87
N GLY A 250 14.62 1.32 12.40
CA GLY A 250 15.11 2.40 13.28
C GLY A 250 14.06 2.89 14.25
N SER A 251 12.86 3.22 13.74
CA SER A 251 11.76 3.72 14.59
C SER A 251 11.32 2.68 15.63
N LEU A 252 11.17 1.41 15.24
CA LEU A 252 10.80 0.33 16.15
C LEU A 252 11.85 0.05 17.22
N THR A 253 13.13 0.08 16.85
CA THR A 253 14.22 -0.12 17.80
C THR A 253 14.18 0.94 18.90
N ILE A 254 13.99 2.21 18.53
CA ILE A 254 13.86 3.30 19.50
C ILE A 254 12.59 3.16 20.33
N LEU A 255 11.45 2.91 19.69
CA LEU A 255 10.15 2.81 20.34
C LEU A 255 10.13 1.71 21.41
N LEU A 256 10.62 0.51 21.06
CA LEU A 256 10.68 -0.64 21.96
C LEU A 256 11.78 -0.53 23.02
N SER A 257 12.77 0.34 22.81
CA SER A 257 13.75 0.69 23.84
C SER A 257 13.20 1.70 24.84
N LEU A 258 12.33 2.61 24.40
CA LEU A 258 11.70 3.60 25.26
C LEU A 258 10.63 3.01 26.19
N TYR A 259 9.93 1.97 25.71
CA TYR A 259 8.78 1.44 26.40
C TYR A 259 8.70 -0.09 26.28
N PRO A 260 8.47 -0.79 27.40
CA PRO A 260 8.38 -2.25 27.42
C PRO A 260 7.29 -2.77 26.48
N TRP A 261 7.62 -3.72 25.63
CA TRP A 261 6.70 -4.24 24.61
C TRP A 261 5.39 -4.81 25.19
N GLY A 262 5.46 -5.43 26.36
CA GLY A 262 4.29 -6.02 27.04
C GLY A 262 3.27 -4.99 27.54
N LYS A 263 3.64 -3.70 27.59
CA LYS A 263 2.76 -2.60 27.99
C LYS A 263 2.18 -1.84 26.79
N VAL A 264 2.53 -2.21 25.56
CA VAL A 264 1.95 -1.59 24.36
C VAL A 264 0.49 -1.97 24.24
N VAL A 265 -0.39 -0.98 24.20
CA VAL A 265 -1.85 -1.13 24.19
C VAL A 265 -2.37 -1.03 22.76
N GLU A 266 -3.37 -1.83 22.43
CA GLU A 266 -4.14 -1.68 21.19
C GLU A 266 -5.15 -0.52 21.30
N GLY A 267 -5.62 0.00 20.17
CA GLY A 267 -6.64 1.04 20.12
C GLY A 267 -6.12 2.44 19.73
N GLY A 268 -4.83 2.53 19.40
CA GLY A 268 -4.22 3.74 18.89
C GLY A 268 -2.83 3.50 18.33
N SER A 269 -2.18 4.54 17.82
CA SER A 269 -0.80 4.43 17.34
C SER A 269 0.16 4.28 18.53
N PRO A 270 1.01 3.23 18.59
CA PRO A 270 2.05 3.09 19.62
C PRO A 270 2.99 4.29 19.66
N PHE A 271 3.25 4.93 18.51
CA PHE A 271 4.02 6.15 18.42
C PHE A 271 3.42 7.30 19.25
N VAL A 272 2.10 7.41 19.29
CA VAL A 272 1.37 8.42 20.05
C VAL A 272 1.27 8.02 21.53
N LEU A 273 0.84 6.79 21.78
CA LEU A 273 0.52 6.29 23.12
C LEU A 273 1.78 6.20 24.02
N ILE A 274 2.93 5.81 23.46
CA ILE A 274 4.20 5.73 24.21
C ILE A 274 4.65 7.14 24.64
N PHE A 275 4.62 8.13 23.77
CA PHE A 275 4.97 9.50 24.14
C PHE A 275 3.97 10.13 25.12
N HIS A 276 2.69 9.74 25.03
CA HIS A 276 1.71 10.10 26.04
C HIS A 276 2.04 9.48 27.41
N ALA A 277 2.39 8.18 27.44
CA ALA A 277 2.77 7.47 28.65
C ALA A 277 4.05 8.04 29.30
N LEU A 278 4.95 8.63 28.50
CA LEU A 278 6.15 9.34 28.96
C LEU A 278 5.87 10.80 29.38
N ASN A 279 4.60 11.19 29.60
CA ASN A 279 4.15 12.55 29.93
C ASN A 279 4.54 13.62 28.89
N SER A 280 4.82 13.22 27.66
CA SER A 280 5.14 14.12 26.56
C SER A 280 3.88 14.44 25.72
N ASN A 281 2.84 14.98 26.36
CA ASN A 281 1.52 15.20 25.75
C ASN A 281 1.55 16.06 24.48
N LEU A 282 2.41 17.09 24.44
CA LEU A 282 2.59 17.91 23.24
C LEU A 282 3.12 17.05 22.06
N VAL A 283 4.13 16.24 22.32
CA VAL A 283 4.72 15.35 21.32
C VAL A 283 3.69 14.32 20.85
N ALA A 284 2.94 13.72 21.79
CA ALA A 284 1.86 12.78 21.47
C ALA A 284 0.79 13.42 20.56
N THR A 285 0.35 14.65 20.88
CA THR A 285 -0.63 15.39 20.06
C THR A 285 -0.08 15.69 18.67
N VAL A 286 1.16 16.17 18.55
CA VAL A 286 1.80 16.43 17.26
C VAL A 286 1.93 15.14 16.46
N LEU A 287 2.35 14.04 17.07
CA LEU A 287 2.42 12.74 16.40
C LEU A 287 1.04 12.24 15.96
N ASN A 288 -0.01 12.46 16.75
CA ASN A 288 -1.36 12.06 16.34
C ASN A 288 -1.85 12.87 15.12
N ILE A 289 -1.53 14.16 15.03
CA ILE A 289 -1.77 14.95 13.81
C ILE A 289 -1.01 14.36 12.61
N VAL A 290 0.24 13.97 12.83
CA VAL A 290 1.06 13.37 11.77
C VAL A 290 0.49 12.04 11.30
N VAL A 291 0.10 11.13 12.20
CA VAL A 291 -0.46 9.83 11.80
C VAL A 291 -1.82 9.98 11.13
N LEU A 292 -2.63 10.96 11.55
CA LEU A 292 -3.87 11.34 10.87
C LEU A 292 -3.61 11.82 9.44
N THR A 293 -2.66 12.75 9.28
CA THR A 293 -2.28 13.25 7.94
C THR A 293 -1.65 12.17 7.09
N ALA A 294 -0.94 11.21 7.69
CA ALA A 294 -0.40 10.06 6.99
C ALA A 294 -1.50 9.15 6.40
N ALA A 295 -2.53 8.85 7.19
CA ALA A 295 -3.69 8.08 6.73
C ALA A 295 -4.43 8.81 5.59
N LEU A 296 -4.66 10.11 5.74
CA LEU A 296 -5.29 10.93 4.70
C LEU A 296 -4.47 11.00 3.41
N SER A 297 -3.15 11.05 3.50
CA SER A 297 -2.24 11.00 2.36
C SER A 297 -2.37 9.67 1.61
N VAL A 298 -2.33 8.52 2.31
CA VAL A 298 -2.51 7.22 1.66
C VAL A 298 -3.90 7.11 1.04
N TYR A 299 -4.94 7.58 1.72
CA TYR A 299 -6.29 7.62 1.16
C TYR A 299 -6.35 8.49 -0.11
N ASN A 300 -5.73 9.67 -0.12
CA ASN A 300 -5.60 10.53 -1.29
C ASN A 300 -4.92 9.82 -2.46
N SER A 301 -3.83 9.09 -2.18
CA SER A 301 -3.14 8.27 -3.16
C SER A 301 -4.00 7.11 -3.69
N CYS A 302 -4.85 6.51 -2.84
CA CYS A 302 -5.79 5.47 -3.26
C CYS A 302 -6.81 6.01 -4.27
N VAL A 303 -7.40 7.19 -4.04
CA VAL A 303 -8.36 7.82 -4.98
C VAL A 303 -7.68 8.09 -6.33
N TYR A 304 -6.45 8.61 -6.30
CA TYR A 304 -5.63 8.81 -7.50
C TYR A 304 -5.41 7.50 -8.25
N CYS A 305 -4.86 6.49 -7.59
CA CYS A 305 -4.50 5.21 -8.21
C CYS A 305 -5.70 4.45 -8.76
N ASN A 306 -6.78 4.37 -7.98
CA ASN A 306 -8.00 3.67 -8.39
C ASN A 306 -8.55 4.21 -9.71
N SER A 307 -8.55 5.53 -9.87
CA SER A 307 -9.04 6.15 -11.10
C SER A 307 -8.14 5.83 -12.31
N ARG A 308 -6.81 5.79 -12.13
CA ARG A 308 -5.85 5.44 -13.20
C ARG A 308 -5.88 3.97 -13.55
N MET A 309 -6.10 3.10 -12.57
CA MET A 309 -6.27 1.67 -12.83
C MET A 309 -7.52 1.38 -13.64
N LEU A 310 -8.67 1.96 -13.29
CA LEU A 310 -9.89 1.82 -14.08
C LEU A 310 -9.73 2.39 -15.49
N TYR A 311 -9.08 3.53 -15.63
CA TYR A 311 -8.76 4.10 -16.94
C TYR A 311 -7.84 3.17 -17.75
N GLY A 312 -6.79 2.62 -17.14
CA GLY A 312 -5.87 1.67 -17.76
C GLY A 312 -6.57 0.37 -18.20
N LEU A 313 -7.44 -0.18 -17.36
CA LEU A 313 -8.28 -1.33 -17.68
C LEU A 313 -9.19 -1.06 -18.90
N ALA A 314 -9.83 0.10 -18.94
CA ALA A 314 -10.67 0.48 -20.08
C ALA A 314 -9.86 0.65 -21.36
N LYS A 315 -8.64 1.24 -21.27
CA LYS A 315 -7.72 1.39 -22.40
C LYS A 315 -7.26 0.06 -22.98
N GLN A 316 -7.10 -0.95 -22.13
CA GLN A 316 -6.78 -2.33 -22.53
C GLN A 316 -8.02 -3.12 -23.02
N GLY A 317 -9.22 -2.50 -23.06
CA GLY A 317 -10.48 -3.20 -23.35
C GLY A 317 -10.93 -4.17 -22.24
N ASN A 318 -10.39 -4.00 -21.02
CA ASN A 318 -10.68 -4.81 -19.83
C ASN A 318 -11.71 -4.16 -18.89
N GLY A 319 -12.24 -2.98 -19.27
CA GLY A 319 -13.27 -2.24 -18.56
C GLY A 319 -14.21 -1.49 -19.52
N PRO A 320 -15.32 -0.94 -19.00
CA PRO A 320 -16.26 -0.14 -19.80
C PRO A 320 -15.59 1.09 -20.42
N LYS A 321 -15.93 1.40 -21.68
CA LYS A 321 -15.39 2.57 -22.40
C LYS A 321 -15.70 3.91 -21.72
N SER A 322 -16.76 3.99 -20.93
CA SER A 322 -17.11 5.20 -20.15
C SER A 322 -16.00 5.64 -19.18
N LEU A 323 -15.18 4.71 -18.70
CA LEU A 323 -14.05 4.98 -17.80
C LEU A 323 -12.88 5.71 -18.49
N LEU A 324 -12.87 5.77 -19.83
CA LEU A 324 -11.89 6.54 -20.61
C LEU A 324 -12.19 8.04 -20.62
N LYS A 325 -13.41 8.45 -20.24
CA LYS A 325 -13.79 9.86 -20.27
C LYS A 325 -13.01 10.64 -19.22
N VAL A 326 -12.26 11.64 -19.68
CA VAL A 326 -11.58 12.64 -18.84
C VAL A 326 -12.23 14.00 -19.06
N ASP A 327 -12.25 14.82 -18.03
CA ASP A 327 -12.73 16.21 -18.16
C ASP A 327 -11.65 17.11 -18.82
N GLY A 328 -11.98 18.38 -19.08
CA GLY A 328 -11.06 19.36 -19.68
C GLY A 328 -9.76 19.58 -18.87
N ARG A 329 -9.73 19.17 -17.61
CA ARG A 329 -8.54 19.21 -16.71
C ARG A 329 -7.70 17.96 -16.75
N GLY A 330 -8.14 16.90 -17.47
CA GLY A 330 -7.50 15.59 -17.53
C GLY A 330 -7.83 14.69 -16.34
N VAL A 331 -8.96 14.94 -15.66
CA VAL A 331 -9.41 14.15 -14.51
C VAL A 331 -10.41 13.09 -14.96
N PRO A 332 -10.21 11.78 -14.66
CA PRO A 332 -11.13 10.70 -15.02
C PRO A 332 -12.31 10.62 -14.03
N VAL A 333 -13.25 11.56 -14.13
CA VAL A 333 -14.34 11.77 -13.18
C VAL A 333 -15.20 10.51 -12.97
N ILE A 334 -15.52 9.78 -14.03
CA ILE A 334 -16.33 8.56 -13.93
C ILE A 334 -15.58 7.48 -13.15
N ALA A 335 -14.28 7.31 -13.42
CA ALA A 335 -13.47 6.34 -12.69
C ALA A 335 -13.34 6.69 -11.19
N ILE A 336 -13.22 7.99 -10.87
CA ILE A 336 -13.25 8.47 -9.48
C ILE A 336 -14.61 8.14 -8.85
N ALA A 337 -15.73 8.44 -9.52
CA ALA A 337 -17.08 8.20 -8.98
C ALA A 337 -17.34 6.71 -8.72
N VAL A 338 -16.93 5.81 -9.62
CA VAL A 338 -17.04 4.36 -9.44
C VAL A 338 -16.23 3.89 -8.23
N SER A 339 -14.99 4.35 -8.10
CA SER A 339 -14.13 3.99 -6.96
C SER A 339 -14.65 4.58 -5.65
N ALA A 340 -15.13 5.82 -5.66
CA ALA A 340 -15.74 6.46 -4.51
C ALA A 340 -17.00 5.72 -4.02
N THR A 341 -17.85 5.27 -4.95
CA THR A 341 -19.04 4.47 -4.61
C THR A 341 -18.64 3.18 -3.90
N ALA A 342 -17.63 2.46 -4.41
CA ALA A 342 -17.12 1.26 -3.76
C ALA A 342 -16.51 1.58 -2.38
N THR A 343 -15.72 2.63 -2.26
CA THR A 343 -15.09 3.04 -1.00
C THR A 343 -16.12 3.52 0.03
N ALA A 344 -17.26 4.08 -0.38
CA ALA A 344 -18.32 4.55 0.52
C ALA A 344 -18.88 3.43 1.42
N PHE A 345 -18.78 2.15 1.00
CA PHE A 345 -19.13 1.02 1.87
C PHE A 345 -18.29 0.97 3.16
N CYS A 346 -17.15 1.64 3.21
CA CYS A 346 -16.36 1.82 4.43
C CYS A 346 -17.17 2.45 5.56
N VAL A 347 -17.97 3.47 5.26
CA VAL A 347 -18.83 4.15 6.26
C VAL A 347 -19.82 3.15 6.86
N LEU A 348 -20.44 2.32 6.02
CA LEU A 348 -21.35 1.26 6.46
C LEU A 348 -20.64 0.20 7.32
N ILE A 349 -19.46 -0.26 6.93
CA ILE A 349 -18.68 -1.25 7.69
C ILE A 349 -18.32 -0.67 9.06
N ASN A 350 -17.86 0.58 9.13
CA ASN A 350 -17.54 1.23 10.40
C ASN A 350 -18.77 1.46 11.28
N TYR A 351 -19.95 1.63 10.70
CA TYR A 351 -21.21 1.73 11.44
C TYR A 351 -21.63 0.37 12.01
N LEU A 352 -21.53 -0.71 11.22
CA LEU A 352 -22.01 -2.05 11.61
C LEU A 352 -21.05 -2.78 12.57
N ILE A 353 -19.73 -2.65 12.37
CA ILE A 353 -18.71 -3.41 13.13
C ILE A 353 -17.53 -2.51 13.55
N PRO A 354 -17.76 -1.40 14.28
CA PRO A 354 -16.72 -0.38 14.53
C PRO A 354 -15.46 -0.94 15.19
N GLY A 355 -15.60 -1.89 16.13
CA GLY A 355 -14.47 -2.45 16.89
C GLY A 355 -13.60 -3.44 16.11
N ARG A 356 -14.03 -3.94 14.94
CA ARG A 356 -13.31 -4.95 14.13
C ARG A 356 -13.08 -4.55 12.70
N ALA A 357 -13.60 -3.38 12.29
CA ALA A 357 -13.55 -2.92 10.89
C ALA A 357 -12.11 -2.84 10.37
N PHE A 358 -11.20 -2.24 11.13
CA PHE A 358 -9.80 -2.09 10.74
C PHE A 358 -9.10 -3.44 10.56
N GLU A 359 -9.22 -4.36 11.52
CA GLU A 359 -8.60 -5.69 11.46
C GLU A 359 -9.06 -6.50 10.25
N LEU A 360 -10.39 -6.52 10.00
CA LEU A 360 -10.97 -7.23 8.85
C LEU A 360 -10.50 -6.63 7.52
N LEU A 361 -10.54 -5.30 7.39
CA LEU A 361 -10.10 -4.61 6.18
C LEU A 361 -8.61 -4.82 5.93
N MET A 362 -7.78 -4.75 6.97
CA MET A 362 -6.35 -5.02 6.90
C MET A 362 -6.07 -6.45 6.39
N ALA A 363 -6.79 -7.46 6.89
CA ALA A 363 -6.62 -8.83 6.43
C ALA A 363 -7.02 -9.01 4.96
N LEU A 364 -8.11 -8.38 4.52
CA LEU A 364 -8.52 -8.39 3.11
C LEU A 364 -7.49 -7.68 2.21
N VAL A 365 -6.93 -6.56 2.67
CA VAL A 365 -5.83 -5.86 1.97
C VAL A 365 -4.63 -6.78 1.79
N VAL A 366 -4.19 -7.48 2.85
CA VAL A 366 -3.03 -8.38 2.76
C VAL A 366 -3.28 -9.51 1.78
N SER A 367 -4.46 -10.12 1.78
CA SER A 367 -4.81 -11.17 0.80
C SER A 367 -4.72 -10.66 -0.64
N ALA A 368 -5.30 -9.49 -0.92
CA ALA A 368 -5.25 -8.89 -2.25
C ALA A 368 -3.82 -8.45 -2.65
N LEU A 369 -3.03 -7.94 -1.69
CA LEU A 369 -1.63 -7.55 -1.88
C LEU A 369 -0.75 -8.75 -2.24
N VAL A 370 -0.89 -9.86 -1.51
CA VAL A 370 -0.14 -11.10 -1.75
C VAL A 370 -0.43 -11.62 -3.16
N ILE A 371 -1.70 -11.62 -3.59
CA ILE A 371 -2.09 -11.99 -4.96
C ILE A 371 -1.42 -11.04 -5.96
N ASN A 372 -1.48 -9.73 -5.74
CA ASN A 372 -0.89 -8.75 -6.64
C ASN A 372 0.63 -8.93 -6.78
N TRP A 373 1.34 -9.11 -5.68
CA TRP A 373 2.78 -9.31 -5.68
C TRP A 373 3.20 -10.65 -6.29
N ALA A 374 2.41 -11.71 -6.06
CA ALA A 374 2.62 -12.99 -6.75
C ALA A 374 2.45 -12.82 -8.28
N MET A 375 1.44 -12.06 -8.71
CA MET A 375 1.24 -11.77 -10.14
C MET A 375 2.37 -10.92 -10.73
N ILE A 376 2.91 -9.94 -10.01
CA ILE A 376 4.11 -9.18 -10.43
C ILE A 376 5.28 -10.14 -10.64
N SER A 377 5.55 -11.03 -9.68
CA SER A 377 6.67 -11.97 -9.74
C SER A 377 6.53 -12.97 -10.90
N LEU A 378 5.32 -13.50 -11.14
CA LEU A 378 5.02 -14.39 -12.26
C LEU A 378 5.11 -13.66 -13.60
N ALA A 379 4.60 -12.43 -13.70
CA ALA A 379 4.73 -11.62 -14.92
C ALA A 379 6.21 -11.32 -15.23
N HIS A 380 7.01 -11.02 -14.20
CA HIS A 380 8.46 -10.80 -14.36
C HIS A 380 9.19 -12.06 -14.86
N LEU A 381 8.85 -13.27 -14.37
CA LEU A 381 9.40 -14.51 -14.91
C LEU A 381 9.15 -14.65 -16.42
N LYS A 382 7.93 -14.34 -16.87
CA LYS A 382 7.56 -14.39 -18.28
C LYS A 382 8.22 -13.28 -19.11
N PHE A 383 8.29 -12.07 -18.56
CA PHE A 383 8.99 -10.93 -19.16
C PHE A 383 10.46 -11.27 -19.41
N ARG A 384 11.17 -11.75 -18.37
CA ARG A 384 12.59 -12.08 -18.48
C ARG A 384 12.84 -13.25 -19.45
N ALA A 385 11.96 -14.26 -19.46
CA ALA A 385 12.03 -15.35 -20.43
C ALA A 385 11.88 -14.84 -21.88
N ALA A 386 11.00 -13.86 -22.12
CA ALA A 386 10.84 -13.23 -23.44
C ALA A 386 12.10 -12.44 -23.81
N LYS A 387 12.63 -11.59 -22.90
CA LYS A 387 13.85 -10.79 -23.15
C LYS A 387 15.07 -11.66 -23.41
N ASN A 388 15.22 -12.76 -22.69
CA ASN A 388 16.30 -13.73 -22.91
C ASN A 388 16.21 -14.38 -24.31
N ARG A 389 14.98 -14.69 -24.80
CA ARG A 389 14.79 -15.21 -26.17
C ARG A 389 15.11 -14.16 -27.25
N GLU A 390 14.85 -12.88 -26.96
CA GLU A 390 15.15 -11.76 -27.84
C GLU A 390 16.65 -11.39 -27.82
N GLY A 391 17.45 -11.98 -26.91
CA GLY A 391 18.87 -11.62 -26.70
C GLY A 391 19.06 -10.21 -26.10
N VAL A 392 18.02 -9.64 -25.49
CA VAL A 392 18.03 -8.29 -24.93
C VAL A 392 18.29 -8.35 -23.42
N GLU A 393 19.32 -7.67 -22.95
CA GLU A 393 19.59 -7.49 -21.54
C GLU A 393 18.86 -6.26 -21.00
N PRO A 394 18.01 -6.42 -19.92
CA PRO A 394 17.37 -5.29 -19.27
C PRO A 394 18.38 -4.31 -18.65
N LYS A 395 18.09 -3.02 -18.75
CA LYS A 395 18.95 -1.92 -18.23
C LYS A 395 19.02 -1.90 -16.70
N PHE A 396 17.95 -2.29 -16.04
CA PHE A 396 17.83 -2.31 -14.58
C PHE A 396 17.45 -3.70 -14.09
N LYS A 397 18.43 -4.58 -13.89
CA LYS A 397 18.21 -6.00 -13.56
C LYS A 397 17.73 -6.24 -12.15
N ALA A 398 16.74 -7.11 -11.98
CA ALA A 398 16.38 -7.70 -10.69
C ALA A 398 17.50 -8.64 -10.20
N PHE A 399 17.68 -8.69 -8.86
CA PHE A 399 18.72 -9.54 -8.26
C PHE A 399 18.31 -11.01 -8.32
N TRP A 400 19.30 -11.87 -8.50
CA TRP A 400 19.21 -13.33 -8.36
C TRP A 400 18.07 -13.97 -9.18
N TYR A 401 17.80 -13.46 -10.37
CA TYR A 401 16.83 -14.10 -11.26
C TYR A 401 17.28 -15.52 -11.65
N PRO A 402 16.44 -16.56 -11.66
CA PRO A 402 15.01 -16.58 -11.26
C PRO A 402 14.78 -16.88 -9.77
N PHE A 403 15.83 -17.11 -8.98
CA PHE A 403 15.74 -17.53 -7.58
C PHE A 403 14.91 -16.54 -6.73
N SER A 404 15.12 -15.23 -6.90
CA SER A 404 14.37 -14.22 -6.15
C SER A 404 12.86 -14.28 -6.44
N ASN A 405 12.45 -14.64 -7.65
CA ASN A 405 11.04 -14.81 -7.97
C ASN A 405 10.43 -15.99 -7.21
N TYR A 406 11.10 -17.14 -7.22
CA TYR A 406 10.61 -18.33 -6.49
C TYR A 406 10.61 -18.09 -4.99
N LEU A 407 11.63 -17.43 -4.44
CA LEU A 407 11.68 -17.04 -3.04
C LEU A 407 10.46 -16.16 -2.66
N CYS A 408 10.16 -15.14 -3.46
CA CYS A 408 9.00 -14.29 -3.23
C CYS A 408 7.69 -15.08 -3.32
N LEU A 409 7.54 -15.97 -4.31
CA LEU A 409 6.32 -16.79 -4.46
C LEU A 409 6.11 -17.75 -3.29
N VAL A 410 7.17 -18.42 -2.83
CA VAL A 410 7.10 -19.31 -1.65
C VAL A 410 6.75 -18.51 -0.40
N PHE A 411 7.36 -17.34 -0.23
CA PHE A 411 7.03 -16.45 0.89
C PHE A 411 5.56 -16.00 0.86
N MET A 412 5.03 -15.60 -0.31
CA MET A 412 3.62 -15.23 -0.47
C MET A 412 2.67 -16.40 -0.13
N ALA A 413 2.99 -17.61 -0.59
CA ALA A 413 2.22 -18.80 -0.23
C ALA A 413 2.26 -19.04 1.29
N GLY A 414 3.43 -18.88 1.92
CA GLY A 414 3.58 -18.96 3.38
C GLY A 414 2.71 -17.95 4.12
N ILE A 415 2.64 -16.71 3.67
CA ILE A 415 1.75 -15.67 4.25
C ILE A 415 0.28 -16.11 4.18
N LEU A 416 -0.19 -16.64 3.05
CA LEU A 416 -1.56 -17.14 2.94
C LEU A 416 -1.85 -18.30 3.91
N VAL A 417 -0.88 -19.22 4.08
CA VAL A 417 -1.00 -20.31 5.06
C VAL A 417 -1.09 -19.75 6.49
N ILE A 418 -0.24 -18.79 6.85
CA ILE A 418 -0.27 -18.13 8.15
C ILE A 418 -1.63 -17.46 8.38
N MET A 419 -2.15 -16.72 7.41
CA MET A 419 -3.46 -16.07 7.51
C MET A 419 -4.60 -17.06 7.65
N TYR A 420 -4.54 -18.20 6.96
CA TYR A 420 -5.52 -19.27 7.11
C TYR A 420 -5.50 -19.90 8.51
N LEU A 421 -4.31 -20.03 9.10
CA LEU A 421 -4.13 -20.58 10.45
C LEU A 421 -4.39 -19.57 11.57
N THR A 422 -4.49 -18.27 11.27
CA THR A 422 -4.68 -17.22 12.26
C THR A 422 -6.17 -16.98 12.51
N PRO A 423 -6.71 -17.25 13.73
CA PRO A 423 -8.09 -16.96 14.06
C PRO A 423 -8.46 -15.49 13.83
N GLY A 424 -9.66 -15.25 13.30
CA GLY A 424 -10.18 -13.90 13.05
C GLY A 424 -9.90 -13.36 11.65
N ILE A 425 -8.81 -13.77 10.99
CA ILE A 425 -8.45 -13.30 9.64
C ILE A 425 -8.56 -14.39 8.55
N GLN A 426 -8.91 -15.62 8.91
CA GLN A 426 -9.09 -16.75 7.99
C GLN A 426 -10.04 -16.47 6.83
N ILE A 427 -11.10 -15.71 7.09
CA ILE A 427 -12.11 -15.35 6.08
C ILE A 427 -11.51 -14.65 4.87
N SER A 428 -10.44 -13.87 5.05
CA SER A 428 -9.77 -13.17 3.97
C SER A 428 -9.13 -14.11 2.95
N VAL A 429 -8.63 -15.27 3.41
CA VAL A 429 -8.07 -16.32 2.54
C VAL A 429 -9.19 -17.15 1.92
N LEU A 430 -10.22 -17.49 2.69
CA LEU A 430 -11.37 -18.25 2.19
C LEU A 430 -12.17 -17.51 1.11
N LEU A 431 -12.10 -16.19 1.08
CA LEU A 431 -12.71 -15.36 0.03
C LEU A 431 -11.89 -15.33 -1.27
N ILE A 432 -10.61 -15.76 -1.27
CA ILE A 432 -9.78 -15.76 -2.48
C ILE A 432 -10.38 -16.61 -3.61
N PRO A 433 -10.81 -17.88 -3.39
CA PRO A 433 -11.46 -18.66 -4.46
C PRO A 433 -12.73 -17.99 -5.00
N VAL A 434 -13.51 -17.36 -4.13
CA VAL A 434 -14.73 -16.62 -4.53
C VAL A 434 -14.33 -15.42 -5.43
N TRP A 435 -13.31 -14.68 -5.03
CA TRP A 435 -12.78 -13.57 -5.82
C TRP A 435 -12.25 -14.02 -7.19
N VAL A 436 -11.48 -15.11 -7.23
CA VAL A 436 -10.99 -15.69 -8.48
C VAL A 436 -12.15 -16.14 -9.38
N ALA A 437 -13.20 -16.73 -8.82
CA ALA A 437 -14.40 -17.11 -9.56
C ALA A 437 -15.13 -15.88 -10.16
N ILE A 438 -15.26 -14.79 -9.39
CA ILE A 438 -15.82 -13.53 -9.87
C ILE A 438 -14.99 -12.97 -11.03
N LEU A 439 -13.68 -12.98 -10.94
CA LEU A 439 -12.78 -12.54 -12.01
C LEU A 439 -12.93 -13.40 -13.27
N ALA A 440 -13.03 -14.73 -13.11
CA ALA A 440 -13.21 -15.66 -14.23
C ALA A 440 -14.56 -15.44 -14.94
N ILE A 441 -15.64 -15.31 -14.17
CA ILE A 441 -16.99 -15.02 -14.70
C ILE A 441 -16.99 -13.67 -15.43
N GLY A 442 -16.44 -12.63 -14.81
CA GLY A 442 -16.34 -11.30 -15.41
C GLY A 442 -15.57 -11.31 -16.73
N TYR A 443 -14.50 -12.09 -16.80
CA TYR A 443 -13.71 -12.25 -18.02
C TYR A 443 -14.50 -12.98 -19.13
N ILE A 444 -15.24 -14.05 -18.79
CA ILE A 444 -16.09 -14.78 -19.76
C ILE A 444 -17.19 -13.88 -20.30
N VAL A 445 -17.86 -13.12 -19.44
CA VAL A 445 -18.91 -12.16 -19.84
C VAL A 445 -18.34 -11.12 -20.81
N LYS A 446 -17.16 -10.55 -20.47
CA LYS A 446 -16.45 -9.62 -21.35
C LYS A 446 -16.18 -10.23 -22.72
N GLN A 447 -15.63 -11.45 -22.78
CA GLN A 447 -15.33 -12.11 -24.06
C GLN A 447 -16.59 -12.33 -24.92
N ARG A 448 -17.70 -12.75 -24.28
CA ARG A 448 -19.00 -12.91 -25.00
C ARG A 448 -19.49 -11.58 -25.56
N SER A 449 -19.44 -10.51 -24.80
CA SER A 449 -19.83 -9.16 -25.23
C SER A 449 -19.00 -8.68 -26.43
N GLN A 450 -17.68 -8.89 -26.40
CA GLN A 450 -16.80 -8.50 -27.50
C GLN A 450 -17.07 -9.31 -28.80
N ARG A 451 -17.36 -10.61 -28.69
CA ARG A 451 -17.74 -11.45 -29.85
C ARG A 451 -19.07 -11.02 -30.44
N ALA A 452 -20.06 -10.69 -29.61
CA ALA A 452 -21.36 -10.21 -30.08
C ALA A 452 -21.21 -8.90 -30.86
N MET A 453 -20.46 -7.92 -30.35
CA MET A 453 -20.20 -6.65 -31.04
C MET A 453 -19.45 -6.84 -32.37
N SER A 454 -18.51 -7.77 -32.46
CA SER A 454 -17.78 -8.07 -33.73
C SER A 454 -18.65 -8.79 -34.75
N ALA A 455 -19.64 -9.56 -34.33
CA ALA A 455 -20.63 -10.21 -35.24
C ALA A 455 -21.58 -9.16 -35.84
N THR A 456 -22.06 -8.20 -35.02
CA THR A 456 -22.99 -7.13 -35.46
C THR A 456 -22.30 -6.11 -36.37
N SER A 457 -20.98 -5.94 -36.32
CA SER A 457 -20.23 -5.02 -37.21
C SER A 457 -19.88 -5.65 -38.57
N ARG A 458 -20.13 -6.94 -38.77
CA ARG A 458 -19.90 -7.68 -40.02
C ARG A 458 -21.19 -7.97 -40.80
N SER A 459 -22.34 -7.76 -40.15
CA SER A 459 -23.67 -7.74 -40.81
C SER A 459 -24.04 -6.32 -41.27
#